data_4ef49301c1fd7a32defdf3d74111b3e5
#
_entry.id   4ef49301c1fd7a32defdf3d74111b3e5
#
_cell.length_a   1.000
_cell.length_b   1.000
_cell.length_c   1.000
_cell.angle_alpha   90.00
_cell.angle_beta   90.00
_cell.angle_gamma   90.00
#
_symmetry.space_group_name_H-M   'P 1'
#
loop_
_entity.id
_entity.type
_entity.pdbx_description
1 polymer ?
#
loop_
_entity_poly.entity_id
_entity_poly.type
_entity_poly.pdbx_seq_one_letter_code
_entity_poly.pdbx_strand_id
1 'polypeptide(L)'
;NMNKPKAIALFSGGLDSTLAIITVLRQGIDVTAITFLTHFGCDITDRSLCSKDPFSAAEKFGFEVKLCHLADKFIEIVKNPKHGHGRNMNPCIDCRILMLKEAKELMNITGADFIITGEVIGQRPMSQMRNTLAMIDKKAGVSGIVFRPLSAKLLEPTFPEIKGLVDRDKLHDFNGRSRKQQMALAKDYGLTGYPMPAGGCLLTEPNYSFRL
;
A
#
# COMPACT_ATOMS: atom_id res chain seq x y z
N ASN A 1 -5.42 -10.46 -29.50
CA ASN A 1 -5.08 -10.65 -28.07
C ASN A 1 -5.09 -9.28 -27.40
N MET A 2 -6.20 -8.91 -26.75
CA MET A 2 -6.15 -7.77 -25.85
C MET A 2 -5.22 -8.16 -24.70
N ASN A 3 -4.11 -7.42 -24.55
CA ASN A 3 -3.22 -7.60 -23.41
C ASN A 3 -4.02 -7.43 -22.12
N LYS A 4 -3.94 -8.40 -21.23
CA LYS A 4 -4.57 -8.35 -19.92
C LYS A 4 -4.05 -7.12 -19.15
N PRO A 5 -4.92 -6.29 -18.54
CA PRO A 5 -4.45 -5.13 -17.79
C PRO A 5 -3.51 -5.53 -16.65
N LYS A 6 -2.50 -4.70 -16.40
CA LYS A 6 -1.46 -4.96 -15.41
C LYS A 6 -1.40 -3.83 -14.37
N ALA A 7 -1.18 -4.18 -13.12
CA ALA A 7 -1.03 -3.20 -12.05
C ALA A 7 0.18 -3.50 -11.17
N ILE A 8 0.77 -2.42 -10.65
CA ILE A 8 1.78 -2.48 -9.58
C ILE A 8 1.09 -2.21 -8.25
N ALA A 9 1.26 -3.08 -7.27
CA ALA A 9 0.65 -2.92 -5.95
C ALA A 9 1.71 -2.62 -4.88
N LEU A 10 1.51 -1.59 -4.07
CA LEU A 10 2.27 -1.38 -2.85
C LEU A 10 1.82 -2.40 -1.81
N PHE A 11 2.71 -3.30 -1.45
CA PHE A 11 2.39 -4.47 -0.63
C PHE A 11 3.20 -4.51 0.66
N SER A 12 2.52 -4.40 1.79
CA SER A 12 3.16 -4.48 3.12
C SER A 12 3.00 -5.84 3.80
N GLY A 13 2.38 -6.82 3.15
CA GLY A 13 2.01 -8.09 3.78
C GLY A 13 0.89 -7.97 4.83
N GLY A 14 0.33 -6.78 5.03
CA GLY A 14 -0.79 -6.54 5.96
C GLY A 14 -2.16 -6.80 5.34
N LEU A 15 -3.19 -6.90 6.18
CA LEU A 15 -4.57 -7.18 5.77
C LEU A 15 -5.05 -6.28 4.63
N ASP A 16 -4.94 -4.96 4.77
CA ASP A 16 -5.52 -4.02 3.81
C ASP A 16 -4.86 -4.11 2.43
N SER A 17 -3.52 -4.21 2.38
CA SER A 17 -2.78 -4.35 1.12
C SER A 17 -3.08 -5.68 0.41
N THR A 18 -3.25 -6.75 1.17
CA THR A 18 -3.63 -8.06 0.63
C THR A 18 -5.05 -8.03 0.07
N LEU A 19 -6.01 -7.48 0.80
CA LEU A 19 -7.40 -7.34 0.33
C LEU A 19 -7.51 -6.48 -0.93
N ALA A 20 -6.76 -5.39 -1.00
CA ALA A 20 -6.72 -4.54 -2.18
C ALA A 20 -6.26 -5.31 -3.42
N ILE A 21 -5.20 -6.11 -3.29
CA ILE A 21 -4.69 -6.96 -4.37
C ILE A 21 -5.74 -8.01 -4.78
N ILE A 22 -6.32 -8.73 -3.83
CA ILE A 22 -7.32 -9.77 -4.13
C ILE A 22 -8.54 -9.18 -4.83
N THR A 23 -9.01 -8.00 -4.39
CA THR A 23 -10.14 -7.31 -5.03
C THR A 23 -9.89 -7.06 -6.52
N VAL A 24 -8.67 -6.68 -6.88
CA VAL A 24 -8.27 -6.39 -8.26
C VAL A 24 -8.02 -7.66 -9.07
N LEU A 25 -7.36 -8.66 -8.48
CA LEU A 25 -7.16 -9.97 -9.11
C LEU A 25 -8.49 -10.62 -9.52
N ARG A 26 -9.52 -10.52 -8.66
CA ARG A 26 -10.87 -11.04 -8.93
C ARG A 26 -11.58 -10.36 -10.10
N GLN A 27 -11.07 -9.22 -10.54
CA GLN A 27 -11.56 -8.52 -11.73
C GLN A 27 -10.71 -8.80 -12.98
N GLY A 28 -9.81 -9.79 -12.91
CA GLY A 28 -9.06 -10.27 -14.07
C GLY A 28 -7.83 -9.44 -14.40
N ILE A 29 -7.30 -8.65 -13.48
CA ILE A 29 -6.11 -7.82 -13.67
C ILE A 29 -4.89 -8.57 -13.15
N ASP A 30 -3.77 -8.54 -13.88
CA ASP A 30 -2.50 -9.07 -13.40
C ASP A 30 -1.83 -8.09 -12.44
N VAL A 31 -1.38 -8.58 -11.28
CA VAL A 31 -0.79 -7.75 -10.25
C VAL A 31 0.63 -8.21 -9.95
N THR A 32 1.58 -7.27 -10.03
CA THR A 32 2.92 -7.40 -9.46
C THR A 32 2.98 -6.56 -8.18
N ALA A 33 3.16 -7.20 -7.04
CA ALA A 33 3.27 -6.54 -5.75
C ALA A 33 4.71 -6.12 -5.47
N ILE A 34 4.90 -4.95 -4.84
CA ILE A 34 6.21 -4.45 -4.40
C ILE A 34 6.20 -4.35 -2.89
N THR A 35 7.14 -5.02 -2.24
CA THR A 35 7.43 -4.84 -0.83
C THR A 35 8.70 -4.01 -0.69
N PHE A 36 8.56 -2.84 -0.06
CA PHE A 36 9.67 -1.94 0.18
C PHE A 36 10.41 -2.31 1.47
N LEU A 37 11.71 -2.47 1.35
CA LEU A 37 12.61 -2.76 2.46
C LEU A 37 13.36 -1.50 2.86
N THR A 38 13.31 -1.18 4.14
CA THR A 38 14.02 -0.04 4.74
C THR A 38 14.76 -0.51 5.99
N HIS A 39 15.77 0.24 6.44
CA HIS A 39 16.47 -0.05 7.70
C HIS A 39 15.58 0.07 8.96
N PHE A 40 14.42 0.68 8.82
CA PHE A 40 13.46 0.94 9.91
C PHE A 40 12.15 0.15 9.75
N GLY A 41 12.09 -0.73 8.78
CA GLY A 41 10.97 -1.65 8.58
C GLY A 41 11.13 -2.92 9.38
N CYS A 42 10.08 -3.72 9.43
CA CYS A 42 10.21 -5.08 9.91
C CYS A 42 11.10 -5.87 8.96
N ASP A 43 12.13 -6.50 9.49
CA ASP A 43 12.92 -7.45 8.74
C ASP A 43 12.01 -8.63 8.35
N ILE A 44 12.02 -8.99 7.06
CA ILE A 44 11.26 -10.15 6.56
C ILE A 44 11.78 -11.45 7.19
N THR A 45 13.02 -11.42 7.66
CA THR A 45 13.68 -12.58 8.29
C THR A 45 13.43 -12.66 9.80
N ASP A 46 13.03 -11.56 10.44
CA ASP A 46 12.72 -11.53 11.88
C ASP A 46 11.26 -11.93 12.13
N ARG A 47 11.05 -13.20 12.38
CA ARG A 47 9.75 -13.79 12.73
C ARG A 47 9.22 -13.35 14.10
N SER A 48 10.00 -12.63 14.91
CA SER A 48 9.64 -12.35 16.32
C SER A 48 8.72 -11.15 16.50
N LEU A 49 8.76 -10.14 15.61
CA LEU A 49 8.04 -8.88 15.79
C LEU A 49 7.05 -8.54 14.66
N CYS A 50 7.29 -9.02 13.46
CA CYS A 50 6.44 -8.78 12.30
C CYS A 50 6.43 -10.04 11.44
N SER A 51 5.64 -11.03 11.80
CA SER A 51 5.47 -12.25 10.99
C SER A 51 4.70 -11.97 9.70
N LYS A 52 5.20 -11.02 8.93
CA LYS A 52 4.62 -10.68 7.63
C LYS A 52 5.41 -11.41 6.56
N ASP A 53 5.05 -12.67 6.35
CA ASP A 53 5.51 -13.38 5.17
C ASP A 53 4.72 -12.86 3.95
N PRO A 54 5.33 -12.03 3.09
CA PRO A 54 4.63 -11.52 1.91
C PRO A 54 4.38 -12.61 0.86
N PHE A 55 5.09 -13.71 0.92
CA PHE A 55 5.03 -14.77 -0.08
C PHE A 55 3.86 -15.72 0.12
N SER A 56 3.46 -16.01 1.36
CA SER A 56 2.34 -16.91 1.66
C SER A 56 1.02 -16.46 1.01
N ALA A 57 0.68 -15.18 1.10
CA ALA A 57 -0.50 -14.65 0.42
C ALA A 57 -0.33 -14.63 -1.10
N ALA A 58 0.87 -14.34 -1.58
CA ALA A 58 1.18 -14.30 -3.01
C ALA A 58 1.03 -15.69 -3.66
N GLU A 59 1.54 -16.72 -3.03
CA GLU A 59 1.37 -18.12 -3.48
C GLU A 59 -0.10 -18.52 -3.48
N LYS A 60 -0.82 -18.22 -2.40
CA LYS A 60 -2.23 -18.60 -2.27
C LYS A 60 -3.13 -17.94 -3.30
N PHE A 61 -2.91 -16.67 -3.61
CA PHE A 61 -3.78 -15.89 -4.50
C PHE A 61 -3.22 -15.65 -5.90
N GLY A 62 -2.01 -16.12 -6.18
CA GLY A 62 -1.43 -16.15 -7.52
C GLY A 62 -0.96 -14.79 -8.03
N PHE A 63 -0.17 -14.04 -7.24
CA PHE A 63 0.49 -12.81 -7.68
C PHE A 63 1.99 -12.81 -7.40
N GLU A 64 2.75 -12.08 -8.20
CA GLU A 64 4.20 -11.95 -8.03
C GLU A 64 4.53 -10.92 -6.95
N VAL A 65 5.57 -11.17 -6.14
CA VAL A 65 6.13 -10.21 -5.19
C VAL A 65 7.56 -9.87 -5.55
N LYS A 66 7.85 -8.58 -5.68
CA LYS A 66 9.19 -8.03 -5.86
C LYS A 66 9.61 -7.26 -4.61
N LEU A 67 10.87 -7.43 -4.22
CA LEU A 67 11.47 -6.70 -3.11
C LEU A 67 12.24 -5.50 -3.66
N CYS A 68 12.01 -4.32 -3.08
CA CYS A 68 12.66 -3.07 -3.46
C CYS A 68 13.32 -2.44 -2.24
N HIS A 69 14.64 -2.27 -2.28
CA HIS A 69 15.41 -1.64 -1.22
C HIS A 69 15.41 -0.12 -1.39
N LEU A 70 14.89 0.58 -0.39
CA LEU A 70 14.89 2.05 -0.36
C LEU A 70 16.03 2.65 0.48
N ALA A 71 16.80 1.82 1.14
CA ALA A 71 17.90 2.09 2.08
C ALA A 71 18.32 3.58 2.22
N ASP A 72 19.23 4.05 1.38
CA ASP A 72 19.81 5.39 1.49
C ASP A 72 18.80 6.51 1.24
N LYS A 73 17.93 6.36 0.26
CA LYS A 73 16.86 7.33 -0.02
C LYS A 73 15.94 7.53 1.17
N PHE A 74 15.68 6.46 1.93
CA PHE A 74 14.83 6.52 3.09
C PHE A 74 15.52 7.14 4.30
N ILE A 75 16.82 6.90 4.50
CA ILE A 75 17.63 7.54 5.55
C ILE A 75 17.59 9.06 5.40
N GLU A 76 17.75 9.58 4.20
CA GLU A 76 17.69 11.03 3.93
C GLU A 76 16.33 11.63 4.28
N ILE A 77 15.26 10.91 4.03
CA ILE A 77 13.90 11.33 4.40
C ILE A 77 13.71 11.33 5.93
N VAL A 78 14.29 10.35 6.64
CA VAL A 78 14.19 10.30 8.11
C VAL A 78 14.96 11.44 8.75
N LYS A 79 16.15 11.79 8.21
CA LYS A 79 16.96 12.91 8.71
C LYS A 79 16.31 14.28 8.45
N ASN A 80 15.77 14.49 7.25
CA ASN A 80 15.29 15.79 6.78
C ASN A 80 13.93 15.66 6.07
N PRO A 81 12.84 15.33 6.78
CA PRO A 81 11.54 15.18 6.15
C PRO A 81 10.98 16.54 5.72
N LYS A 82 10.60 16.67 4.44
CA LYS A 82 10.02 17.91 3.89
C LYS A 82 8.64 18.26 4.49
N HIS A 83 7.91 17.23 4.94
CA HIS A 83 6.57 17.37 5.53
C HIS A 83 6.56 17.14 7.04
N GLY A 84 7.75 17.15 7.66
CA GLY A 84 7.93 16.92 9.08
C GLY A 84 7.76 15.48 9.52
N HIS A 85 8.07 15.24 10.78
CA HIS A 85 7.83 13.98 11.43
C HIS A 85 6.38 13.93 11.97
N GLY A 86 5.79 12.76 11.93
CA GLY A 86 4.55 12.48 12.64
C GLY A 86 4.81 12.06 14.08
N ARG A 87 4.28 10.90 14.47
CA ARG A 87 4.58 10.35 15.79
C ARG A 87 6.06 9.97 15.86
N ASN A 88 6.79 10.59 16.80
CA ASN A 88 8.24 10.45 16.98
C ASN A 88 9.00 10.81 15.69
N MET A 89 9.85 9.92 15.15
CA MET A 89 10.66 10.19 13.96
C MET A 89 10.03 9.64 12.65
N ASN A 90 8.74 9.37 12.62
CA ASN A 90 8.10 8.77 11.47
C ASN A 90 7.73 9.78 10.37
N PRO A 91 8.40 9.81 9.20
CA PRO A 91 8.12 10.71 8.09
C PRO A 91 7.05 10.15 7.14
N CYS A 92 5.86 9.78 7.66
CA CYS A 92 4.83 9.04 6.92
C CYS A 92 4.49 9.62 5.54
N ILE A 93 4.41 10.94 5.41
CA ILE A 93 4.04 11.60 4.15
C ILE A 93 5.18 11.45 3.14
N ASP A 94 6.41 11.80 3.53
CA ASP A 94 7.57 11.71 2.63
C ASP A 94 7.91 10.27 2.26
N CYS A 95 7.75 9.34 3.21
CA CYS A 95 7.86 7.90 2.97
C CYS A 95 6.88 7.44 1.88
N ARG A 96 5.62 7.85 1.97
CA ARG A 96 4.60 7.48 1.00
C ARG A 96 4.87 8.08 -0.38
N ILE A 97 5.30 9.34 -0.44
CA ILE A 97 5.71 9.99 -1.70
C ILE A 97 6.86 9.22 -2.35
N LEU A 98 7.88 8.82 -1.58
CA LEU A 98 9.00 8.03 -2.10
C LEU A 98 8.52 6.70 -2.67
N MET A 99 7.74 5.94 -1.91
CA MET A 99 7.23 4.62 -2.35
C MET A 99 6.41 4.73 -3.64
N LEU A 100 5.56 5.75 -3.78
CA LEU A 100 4.77 5.96 -4.99
C LEU A 100 5.63 6.36 -6.20
N LYS A 101 6.70 7.13 -6.00
CA LYS A 101 7.66 7.45 -7.06
C LYS A 101 8.37 6.19 -7.57
N GLU A 102 8.87 5.36 -6.67
CA GLU A 102 9.51 4.08 -7.04
C GLU A 102 8.50 3.13 -7.73
N ALA A 103 7.25 3.09 -7.26
CA ALA A 103 6.20 2.32 -7.91
C ALA A 103 5.89 2.83 -9.34
N LYS A 104 5.92 4.15 -9.55
CA LYS A 104 5.76 4.75 -10.88
C LYS A 104 6.88 4.37 -11.83
N GLU A 105 8.13 4.41 -11.36
CA GLU A 105 9.28 3.98 -12.16
C GLU A 105 9.12 2.51 -12.58
N LEU A 106 8.74 1.64 -11.65
CA LEU A 106 8.53 0.23 -11.96
C LEU A 106 7.33 0.03 -12.91
N MET A 107 6.27 0.79 -12.74
CA MET A 107 5.12 0.80 -13.65
C MET A 107 5.55 1.12 -15.08
N ASN A 108 6.39 2.15 -15.27
CA ASN A 108 6.93 2.52 -16.58
C ASN A 108 7.81 1.43 -17.19
N ILE A 109 8.69 0.82 -16.37
CA ILE A 109 9.60 -0.25 -16.83
C ILE A 109 8.84 -1.51 -17.22
N THR A 110 7.80 -1.88 -16.49
CA THR A 110 7.04 -3.12 -16.70
C THR A 110 5.88 -2.98 -17.68
N GLY A 111 5.53 -1.73 -18.05
CA GLY A 111 4.35 -1.45 -18.86
C GLY A 111 3.03 -1.72 -18.14
N ALA A 112 3.02 -1.58 -16.81
CA ALA A 112 1.78 -1.66 -16.05
C ALA A 112 0.92 -0.39 -16.24
N ASP A 113 -0.40 -0.53 -16.12
CA ASP A 113 -1.36 0.53 -16.44
C ASP A 113 -1.63 1.48 -15.26
N PHE A 114 -1.56 0.99 -14.02
CA PHE A 114 -1.86 1.77 -12.81
C PHE A 114 -1.21 1.19 -11.56
N ILE A 115 -1.33 1.94 -10.45
CA ILE A 115 -0.78 1.57 -9.13
C ILE A 115 -1.93 1.27 -8.17
N ILE A 116 -1.79 0.23 -7.35
CA ILE A 116 -2.75 -0.17 -6.32
C ILE A 116 -2.16 0.10 -4.93
N THR A 117 -2.97 0.64 -4.02
CA THR A 117 -2.63 0.70 -2.59
C THR A 117 -3.76 0.18 -1.74
N GLY A 118 -3.43 -0.37 -0.57
CA GLY A 118 -4.38 -0.81 0.45
C GLY A 118 -4.80 0.30 1.41
N GLU A 119 -4.66 1.57 1.03
CA GLU A 119 -5.04 2.70 1.87
C GLU A 119 -6.55 2.79 2.02
N VAL A 120 -7.01 3.04 3.26
CA VAL A 120 -8.41 3.27 3.60
C VAL A 120 -8.56 4.68 4.13
N ILE A 121 -9.54 5.44 3.58
CA ILE A 121 -9.79 6.82 4.00
C ILE A 121 -10.06 6.88 5.51
N GLY A 122 -9.41 7.83 6.19
CA GLY A 122 -9.61 8.07 7.62
C GLY A 122 -9.02 7.02 8.56
N GLN A 123 -8.38 5.96 8.05
CA GLN A 123 -7.79 4.93 8.90
C GLN A 123 -6.52 5.40 9.61
N ARG A 124 -5.70 6.22 8.94
CA ARG A 124 -4.51 6.84 9.53
C ARG A 124 -4.60 8.37 9.42
N PRO A 125 -4.63 9.08 10.59
CA PRO A 125 -4.93 10.52 10.58
C PRO A 125 -3.95 11.38 9.79
N MET A 126 -2.66 11.01 9.73
CA MET A 126 -1.66 11.80 9.02
C MET A 126 -1.65 11.55 7.50
N SER A 127 -1.67 10.30 7.08
CA SER A 127 -1.35 9.94 5.69
C SER A 127 -2.56 9.47 4.87
N GLN A 128 -3.69 9.18 5.52
CA GLN A 128 -4.87 8.59 4.84
C GLN A 128 -6.12 9.48 4.94
N MET A 129 -5.96 10.76 5.17
CA MET A 129 -7.05 11.72 4.99
C MET A 129 -7.19 12.08 3.51
N ARG A 130 -8.41 12.33 3.02
CA ARG A 130 -8.70 12.60 1.61
C ARG A 130 -7.74 13.64 1.00
N ASN A 131 -7.60 14.79 1.65
CA ASN A 131 -6.74 15.89 1.15
C ASN A 131 -5.26 15.51 1.17
N THR A 132 -4.83 14.73 2.17
CA THR A 132 -3.44 14.26 2.28
C THR A 132 -3.13 13.24 1.18
N LEU A 133 -4.04 12.31 0.90
CA LEU A 133 -3.88 11.35 -0.21
C LEU A 133 -3.72 12.09 -1.55
N ALA A 134 -4.59 13.06 -1.84
CA ALA A 134 -4.51 13.85 -3.06
C ALA A 134 -3.20 14.66 -3.17
N MET A 135 -2.74 15.23 -2.07
CA MET A 135 -1.46 15.95 -2.00
C MET A 135 -0.27 15.02 -2.24
N ILE A 136 -0.27 13.83 -1.62
CA ILE A 136 0.77 12.81 -1.80
C ILE A 136 0.83 12.38 -3.27
N ASP A 137 -0.32 12.04 -3.87
CA ASP A 137 -0.42 11.62 -5.27
C ASP A 137 0.12 12.70 -6.22
N LYS A 138 -0.23 13.97 -5.98
CA LYS A 138 0.27 15.10 -6.75
C LYS A 138 1.79 15.25 -6.64
N LYS A 139 2.34 15.16 -5.40
CA LYS A 139 3.79 15.31 -5.16
C LYS A 139 4.60 14.11 -5.68
N ALA A 140 4.01 12.95 -5.73
CA ALA A 140 4.62 11.78 -6.36
C ALA A 140 4.46 11.75 -7.89
N GLY A 141 3.65 12.63 -8.46
CA GLY A 141 3.37 12.67 -9.89
C GLY A 141 2.52 11.49 -10.39
N VAL A 142 1.62 10.99 -9.53
CA VAL A 142 0.79 9.80 -9.79
C VAL A 142 -0.71 10.08 -9.66
N SER A 143 -1.12 11.34 -9.72
CA SER A 143 -2.53 11.73 -9.66
C SER A 143 -3.35 11.01 -10.73
N GLY A 144 -4.47 10.44 -10.33
CA GLY A 144 -5.41 9.73 -11.21
C GLY A 144 -5.00 8.30 -11.59
N ILE A 145 -3.77 7.86 -11.30
CA ILE A 145 -3.31 6.51 -11.59
C ILE A 145 -3.10 5.64 -10.33
N VAL A 146 -3.22 6.23 -9.14
CA VAL A 146 -3.24 5.46 -7.87
C VAL A 146 -4.65 5.04 -7.55
N PHE A 147 -4.86 3.74 -7.53
CA PHE A 147 -6.14 3.10 -7.29
C PHE A 147 -6.23 2.53 -5.87
N ARG A 148 -7.31 2.86 -5.16
CA ARG A 148 -7.56 2.47 -3.76
C ARG A 148 -8.85 1.67 -3.67
N PRO A 149 -8.84 0.37 -4.04
CA PRO A 149 -10.05 -0.43 -4.21
C PRO A 149 -10.90 -0.54 -2.94
N LEU A 150 -10.29 -0.45 -1.75
CA LEU A 150 -11.01 -0.55 -0.47
C LEU A 150 -11.84 0.71 -0.14
N SER A 151 -11.49 1.86 -0.69
CA SER A 151 -12.20 3.13 -0.48
C SER A 151 -12.65 3.79 -1.79
N ALA A 152 -12.62 3.06 -2.90
CA ALA A 152 -12.84 3.62 -4.23
C ALA A 152 -14.18 4.33 -4.37
N LYS A 153 -15.25 3.77 -3.80
CA LYS A 153 -16.60 4.38 -3.86
C LYS A 153 -16.72 5.72 -3.13
N LEU A 154 -15.76 6.05 -2.29
CA LEU A 154 -15.68 7.32 -1.56
C LEU A 154 -14.73 8.34 -2.23
N LEU A 155 -14.02 7.94 -3.27
CA LEU A 155 -13.06 8.75 -4.01
C LEU A 155 -13.56 9.03 -5.43
N GLU A 156 -12.99 10.06 -6.07
CA GLU A 156 -13.19 10.27 -7.50
C GLU A 156 -12.66 9.09 -8.30
N PRO A 157 -13.34 8.72 -9.41
CA PRO A 157 -12.88 7.64 -10.27
C PRO A 157 -11.46 7.89 -10.79
N THR A 158 -10.66 6.83 -10.77
CA THR A 158 -9.27 6.85 -11.28
C THR A 158 -9.17 6.16 -12.63
N PHE A 159 -7.98 6.18 -13.22
CA PHE A 159 -7.70 5.62 -14.55
C PHE A 159 -8.34 4.23 -14.80
N PRO A 160 -8.15 3.21 -13.92
CA PRO A 160 -8.72 1.88 -14.20
C PRO A 160 -10.25 1.87 -14.23
N GLU A 161 -10.91 2.74 -13.46
CA GLU A 161 -12.36 2.87 -13.43
C GLU A 161 -12.87 3.61 -14.68
N ILE A 162 -12.21 4.73 -15.05
CA ILE A 162 -12.56 5.55 -16.24
C ILE A 162 -12.39 4.73 -17.53
N LYS A 163 -11.36 3.89 -17.58
CA LYS A 163 -11.08 3.02 -18.73
C LYS A 163 -11.89 1.72 -18.75
N GLY A 164 -12.73 1.50 -17.73
CA GLY A 164 -13.53 0.26 -17.63
C GLY A 164 -12.70 -1.00 -17.41
N LEU A 165 -11.48 -0.86 -16.89
CA LEU A 165 -10.63 -2.00 -16.54
C LEU A 165 -11.11 -2.69 -15.27
N VAL A 166 -11.80 -1.96 -14.41
CA VAL A 166 -12.43 -2.46 -13.19
C VAL A 166 -13.90 -2.05 -13.14
N ASP A 167 -14.72 -2.92 -12.56
CA ASP A 167 -16.11 -2.68 -12.27
C ASP A 167 -16.23 -1.99 -10.90
N ARG A 168 -16.68 -0.72 -10.90
CA ARG A 168 -16.80 0.09 -9.70
C ARG A 168 -17.80 -0.49 -8.70
N ASP A 169 -18.84 -1.19 -9.14
CA ASP A 169 -19.85 -1.79 -8.27
C ASP A 169 -19.28 -2.88 -7.37
N LYS A 170 -18.19 -3.53 -7.81
CA LYS A 170 -17.45 -4.54 -7.06
C LYS A 170 -16.37 -3.97 -6.13
N LEU A 171 -16.26 -2.66 -6.04
CA LEU A 171 -15.31 -1.98 -5.16
C LEU A 171 -15.95 -1.63 -3.81
N HIS A 172 -15.15 -1.11 -2.89
CA HIS A 172 -15.56 -0.89 -1.50
C HIS A 172 -15.61 0.60 -1.13
N ASP A 173 -16.31 0.86 -0.02
CA ASP A 173 -16.52 2.17 0.58
C ASP A 173 -15.95 2.25 2.02
N PHE A 174 -14.90 1.51 2.29
CA PHE A 174 -14.32 1.44 3.63
C PHE A 174 -13.79 2.78 4.07
N ASN A 175 -14.06 3.12 5.33
CA ASN A 175 -13.72 4.39 5.94
C ASN A 175 -13.46 4.26 7.45
N GLY A 176 -12.54 5.07 7.96
CA GLY A 176 -12.27 5.18 9.38
C GLY A 176 -11.35 4.08 9.94
N ARG A 177 -11.24 4.04 11.26
CA ARG A 177 -10.26 3.19 11.96
C ARG A 177 -10.74 1.77 12.21
N SER A 178 -12.04 1.53 12.11
CA SER A 178 -12.60 0.19 12.33
C SER A 178 -12.16 -0.75 11.20
N ARG A 179 -11.73 -1.95 11.57
CA ARG A 179 -11.35 -3.00 10.62
C ARG A 179 -12.41 -4.09 10.46
N LYS A 180 -13.60 -3.87 10.97
CA LYS A 180 -14.68 -4.86 10.89
C LYS A 180 -15.02 -5.24 9.45
N GLN A 181 -15.08 -4.23 8.57
CA GLN A 181 -15.37 -4.45 7.14
C GLN A 181 -14.24 -5.24 6.46
N GLN A 182 -12.98 -4.89 6.74
CA GLN A 182 -11.83 -5.62 6.20
C GLN A 182 -11.79 -7.07 6.68
N MET A 183 -12.09 -7.33 7.96
CA MET A 183 -12.13 -8.69 8.51
C MET A 183 -13.25 -9.52 7.91
N ALA A 184 -14.42 -8.92 7.69
CA ALA A 184 -15.52 -9.57 6.98
C ALA A 184 -15.14 -9.93 5.54
N LEU A 185 -14.54 -8.96 4.81
CA LEU A 185 -14.07 -9.19 3.45
C LEU A 185 -12.96 -10.25 3.37
N ALA A 186 -12.07 -10.31 4.37
CA ALA A 186 -11.04 -11.34 4.45
C ALA A 186 -11.66 -12.74 4.55
N LYS A 187 -12.70 -12.88 5.36
CA LYS A 187 -13.47 -14.15 5.48
C LYS A 187 -14.11 -14.52 4.13
N ASP A 188 -14.76 -13.56 3.46
CA ASP A 188 -15.41 -13.80 2.16
C ASP A 188 -14.41 -14.17 1.06
N TYR A 189 -13.17 -13.63 1.13
CA TYR A 189 -12.10 -13.98 0.21
C TYR A 189 -11.32 -15.25 0.60
N GLY A 190 -11.63 -15.85 1.75
CA GLY A 190 -10.90 -16.99 2.27
C GLY A 190 -9.47 -16.64 2.71
N LEU A 191 -9.20 -15.36 3.00
CA LEU A 191 -7.92 -14.92 3.52
C LEU A 191 -7.82 -15.23 5.01
N THR A 192 -6.92 -16.15 5.35
CA THR A 192 -6.61 -16.56 6.73
C THR A 192 -5.14 -16.24 7.04
N GLY A 193 -4.80 -16.14 8.32
CA GLY A 193 -3.39 -16.01 8.73
C GLY A 193 -2.78 -14.62 8.46
N TYR A 194 -3.58 -13.57 8.28
CA TYR A 194 -3.05 -12.22 8.17
C TYR A 194 -2.57 -11.71 9.53
N PRO A 195 -1.47 -10.91 9.56
CA PRO A 195 -0.94 -10.42 10.82
C PRO A 195 -1.96 -9.51 11.52
N MET A 196 -2.01 -9.63 12.85
CA MET A 196 -2.74 -8.68 13.68
C MET A 196 -2.32 -7.25 13.31
N PRO A 197 -3.19 -6.24 13.46
CA PRO A 197 -2.82 -4.86 13.25
C PRO A 197 -1.71 -4.49 14.23
N ALA A 198 -0.48 -4.84 13.85
CA ALA A 198 0.70 -4.46 14.60
C ALA A 198 0.85 -2.95 14.55
N GLY A 199 1.51 -2.41 15.54
CA GLY A 199 1.98 -1.04 15.55
C GLY A 199 2.63 -0.67 14.21
N GLY A 200 2.84 0.57 13.95
CA GLY A 200 3.40 1.03 12.69
C GLY A 200 4.89 0.71 12.53
N CYS A 201 5.54 1.52 11.73
CA CYS A 201 6.98 1.58 11.55
C CYS A 201 7.72 1.73 12.90
N LEU A 202 8.90 1.14 13.04
CA LEU A 202 9.75 1.27 14.23
C LEU A 202 10.03 2.74 14.61
N LEU A 203 10.05 3.64 13.64
CA LEU A 203 10.17 5.09 13.87
C LEU A 203 9.00 5.70 14.64
N THR A 204 7.92 4.97 14.87
CA THR A 204 6.81 5.38 15.76
C THR A 204 7.00 4.96 17.21
N GLU A 205 8.00 4.12 17.50
CA GLU A 205 8.30 3.63 18.83
C GLU A 205 9.18 4.63 19.59
N PRO A 206 8.77 5.13 20.80
CA PRO A 206 9.51 6.15 21.53
C PRO A 206 10.95 5.76 21.84
N ASN A 207 11.14 4.53 22.36
CA ASN A 207 12.46 4.06 22.77
C ASN A 207 13.41 3.86 21.57
N TYR A 208 12.87 3.48 20.42
CA TYR A 208 13.65 3.34 19.19
C TYR A 208 14.05 4.71 18.65
N SER A 209 13.09 5.63 18.57
CA SER A 209 13.33 6.99 18.08
C SER A 209 14.30 7.80 18.94
N PHE A 210 14.33 7.52 20.25
CA PHE A 210 15.26 8.19 21.17
C PHE A 210 16.74 7.76 20.97
N ARG A 211 16.97 6.58 20.37
CA ARG A 211 18.31 6.03 20.13
C ARG A 211 18.90 6.39 18.76
N LEU A 212 18.09 6.99 17.89
CA LEU A 212 18.49 7.49 16.58
C LEU A 212 18.96 8.94 16.65
#